data_54855006be3ad822a58fd86a00348020
#
_entry.id   54855006be3ad822a58fd86a00348020
#
_cell.length_a   1.000
_cell.length_b   1.000
_cell.length_c   1.000
_cell.angle_alpha   90.00
_cell.angle_beta   90.00
_cell.angle_gamma   90.00
#
_symmetry.space_group_name_H-M   'P 1'
#
loop_
_entity.id
_entity.type
_entity.pdbx_description
1 polymer ?
#
loop_
_entity_poly.entity_id
_entity_poly.type
_entity_poly.pdbx_seq_one_letter_code
_entity_poly.pdbx_strand_id
1 'polypeptide(L)'
;MPGPAVKGRRALMGRPRAAHVRPLQRGGPGAKKGNFMELTEILRIAVNEGASDVFVVAGLPLTFKINGHQDRRGAVLMPDDTEAVIRALYQQARRDPEQRLNSPSVDDDFSFSMRDLGRFRANVLRQRGSLAAVLRVIRFGLPDPAALGIPPQVLSFARRRQGLVLVTGPAGSGKSTTLACMIDAINREREGHIITMEDPIEFIHHHNRCIVTQREIGTDTRTYVQALRGALRESPDVILLGEMRDDETMEVAMQAAETGQLLFSTLHTTGAANTMDRIIDAFPAARQGQVRVQLAMILQGVISQQLVPTTDGGQTVAFEIMDSTPAIRTLIREGRTHQIDASIQAGAALGMCTMDDSLAALCRAGRITKETALTYCLHLETMQRKLAGVM
;
A
#
# COMPACT_ATOMS: atom_id res chain seq x y z
N MET A 1 6.89 -71.70 32.85
CA MET A 1 6.73 -71.75 31.37
C MET A 1 6.50 -70.35 30.82
N PRO A 2 7.41 -69.82 30.04
CA PRO A 2 7.28 -68.46 29.56
C PRO A 2 6.57 -68.44 28.19
N GLY A 3 5.64 -67.47 28.00
CA GLY A 3 4.95 -67.20 26.76
C GLY A 3 5.76 -66.21 25.87
N PRO A 4 5.49 -66.13 24.55
CA PRO A 4 6.44 -65.61 23.57
C PRO A 4 6.39 -64.07 23.40
N ALA A 5 7.59 -63.56 23.08
CA ALA A 5 7.88 -62.16 22.80
C ALA A 5 7.26 -61.64 21.50
N VAL A 6 6.59 -60.48 21.58
CA VAL A 6 6.11 -59.71 20.40
C VAL A 6 7.24 -58.80 19.95
N LYS A 7 7.73 -59.00 18.71
CA LYS A 7 8.70 -58.12 18.04
C LYS A 7 8.03 -56.81 17.56
N GLY A 8 8.38 -55.70 18.20
CA GLY A 8 8.01 -54.40 17.72
C GLY A 8 8.77 -53.99 16.45
N ARG A 9 8.07 -53.65 15.38
CA ARG A 9 8.63 -53.03 14.16
C ARG A 9 8.92 -51.56 14.43
N ARG A 10 10.19 -51.17 14.40
CA ARG A 10 10.64 -49.79 14.33
C ARG A 10 10.32 -49.23 12.93
N ALA A 11 9.46 -48.23 12.85
CA ALA A 11 9.27 -47.40 11.67
C ALA A 11 10.48 -46.48 11.51
N LEU A 12 11.18 -46.59 10.38
CA LEU A 12 12.25 -45.71 9.95
C LEU A 12 11.63 -44.40 9.48
N MET A 13 11.77 -43.33 10.29
CA MET A 13 11.53 -41.98 9.86
C MET A 13 12.58 -41.57 8.82
N GLY A 14 12.14 -41.34 7.59
CA GLY A 14 12.95 -40.81 6.51
C GLY A 14 13.48 -39.41 6.82
N ARG A 15 14.78 -39.25 6.76
CA ARG A 15 15.46 -37.95 6.81
C ARG A 15 15.10 -37.13 5.56
N PRO A 16 14.89 -35.80 5.67
CA PRO A 16 14.68 -34.98 4.48
C PRO A 16 15.94 -34.98 3.61
N ARG A 17 15.76 -35.18 2.32
CA ARG A 17 16.83 -35.15 1.31
C ARG A 17 17.47 -33.76 1.30
N ALA A 18 18.76 -33.68 1.55
CA ALA A 18 19.58 -32.50 1.34
C ALA A 18 19.52 -32.06 -0.13
N ALA A 19 19.25 -30.82 -0.38
CA ALA A 19 19.31 -30.21 -1.70
C ALA A 19 20.74 -30.37 -2.26
N HIS A 20 20.86 -30.92 -3.45
CA HIS A 20 22.12 -31.07 -4.16
C HIS A 20 22.71 -29.69 -4.48
N VAL A 21 23.70 -29.26 -3.70
CA VAL A 21 24.60 -28.17 -4.05
C VAL A 21 25.57 -28.70 -5.08
N ARG A 22 25.50 -28.24 -6.34
CA ARG A 22 26.52 -28.54 -7.35
C ARG A 22 27.87 -27.96 -6.92
N PRO A 23 28.97 -28.70 -7.02
CA PRO A 23 30.28 -28.20 -6.60
C PRO A 23 30.76 -27.09 -7.52
N LEU A 24 31.28 -26.00 -6.90
CA LEU A 24 31.91 -24.87 -7.55
C LEU A 24 33.15 -25.31 -8.33
N GLN A 25 33.18 -25.10 -9.64
CA GLN A 25 34.42 -25.18 -10.41
C GLN A 25 35.34 -24.01 -10.00
N ARG A 26 36.53 -24.33 -9.51
CA ARG A 26 37.60 -23.35 -9.24
C ARG A 26 38.10 -22.80 -10.57
N GLY A 27 37.77 -21.55 -10.91
CA GLY A 27 38.37 -20.81 -12.02
C GLY A 27 39.81 -20.41 -11.68
N GLY A 28 40.74 -20.70 -12.61
CA GLY A 28 42.14 -20.29 -12.53
C GLY A 28 42.33 -18.76 -12.72
N PRO A 29 43.54 -18.23 -12.46
CA PRO A 29 43.84 -16.79 -12.53
C PRO A 29 43.92 -16.34 -13.99
N GLY A 30 42.89 -15.65 -14.43
CA GLY A 30 42.72 -15.14 -15.80
C GLY A 30 41.30 -14.65 -16.04
N ALA A 31 40.66 -14.05 -15.03
CA ALA A 31 39.29 -13.55 -15.14
C ALA A 31 39.21 -12.37 -16.14
N LYS A 32 38.77 -12.67 -17.35
CA LYS A 32 38.14 -11.68 -18.24
C LYS A 32 37.10 -10.92 -17.44
N LYS A 33 36.98 -9.56 -17.65
CA LYS A 33 35.91 -8.72 -17.13
C LYS A 33 34.61 -9.51 -17.13
N GLY A 34 34.06 -9.76 -15.96
CA GLY A 34 32.89 -10.60 -15.77
C GLY A 34 31.76 -10.15 -16.70
N ASN A 35 31.05 -11.11 -17.25
CA ASN A 35 29.85 -10.87 -18.06
C ASN A 35 28.77 -10.40 -17.08
N PHE A 36 28.92 -9.14 -16.64
CA PHE A 36 28.03 -8.49 -15.69
C PHE A 36 26.78 -8.07 -16.48
N MET A 37 25.61 -8.46 -15.98
CA MET A 37 24.31 -8.16 -16.58
C MET A 37 24.05 -6.65 -16.48
N GLU A 38 23.81 -5.99 -17.59
CA GLU A 38 23.50 -4.56 -17.60
C GLU A 38 22.22 -4.25 -16.84
N LEU A 39 22.12 -3.07 -16.25
CA LEU A 39 20.94 -2.63 -15.49
C LEU A 39 19.64 -2.84 -16.26
N THR A 40 19.62 -2.48 -17.54
CA THR A 40 18.43 -2.64 -18.40
C THR A 40 17.97 -4.09 -18.51
N GLU A 41 18.91 -5.02 -18.58
CA GLU A 41 18.60 -6.46 -18.64
C GLU A 41 18.10 -6.98 -17.30
N ILE A 42 18.72 -6.55 -16.20
CA ILE A 42 18.28 -6.87 -14.83
C ILE A 42 16.81 -6.47 -14.64
N LEU A 43 16.49 -5.23 -15.01
CA LEU A 43 15.14 -4.68 -14.85
C LEU A 43 14.13 -5.36 -15.78
N ARG A 44 14.54 -5.71 -17.01
CA ARG A 44 13.70 -6.44 -17.96
C ARG A 44 13.34 -7.83 -17.44
N ILE A 45 14.30 -8.56 -16.89
CA ILE A 45 14.06 -9.87 -16.26
C ILE A 45 13.09 -9.70 -15.09
N ALA A 46 13.33 -8.70 -14.21
CA ALA A 46 12.47 -8.46 -13.07
C ALA A 46 11.00 -8.22 -13.46
N VAL A 47 10.76 -7.43 -14.50
CA VAL A 47 9.41 -7.13 -15.00
C VAL A 47 8.78 -8.36 -15.66
N ASN A 48 9.49 -9.02 -16.59
CA ASN A 48 8.95 -10.13 -17.37
C ASN A 48 8.60 -11.34 -16.52
N GLU A 49 9.37 -11.59 -15.46
CA GLU A 49 9.14 -12.73 -14.57
C GLU A 49 8.32 -12.38 -13.32
N GLY A 50 7.85 -11.14 -13.25
CA GLY A 50 6.97 -10.69 -12.18
C GLY A 50 7.65 -10.62 -10.81
N ALA A 51 8.94 -10.33 -10.77
CA ALA A 51 9.64 -10.10 -9.50
C ALA A 51 9.02 -8.91 -8.76
N SER A 52 8.91 -9.01 -7.44
CA SER A 52 8.54 -7.89 -6.58
C SER A 52 9.74 -7.02 -6.23
N ASP A 53 10.88 -7.65 -5.97
CA ASP A 53 12.10 -6.97 -5.56
C ASP A 53 13.32 -7.62 -6.22
N VAL A 54 14.37 -6.82 -6.45
CA VAL A 54 15.70 -7.27 -6.92
C VAL A 54 16.73 -6.82 -5.89
N PHE A 55 17.58 -7.75 -5.47
CA PHE A 55 18.64 -7.49 -4.50
C PHE A 55 20.00 -7.49 -5.21
N VAL A 56 20.70 -6.38 -5.12
CA VAL A 56 22.06 -6.16 -5.63
C VAL A 56 22.97 -6.04 -4.41
N VAL A 57 23.59 -7.15 -4.00
CA VAL A 57 24.34 -7.25 -2.74
C VAL A 57 25.65 -7.98 -2.96
N ALA A 58 26.77 -7.40 -2.54
CA ALA A 58 28.09 -8.05 -2.64
C ALA A 58 28.13 -9.35 -1.83
N GLY A 59 28.75 -10.38 -2.41
CA GLY A 59 28.81 -11.73 -1.82
C GLY A 59 27.65 -12.64 -2.15
N LEU A 60 26.66 -12.16 -2.91
CA LEU A 60 25.52 -12.96 -3.41
C LEU A 60 25.40 -12.82 -4.93
N PRO A 61 24.89 -13.83 -5.65
CA PRO A 61 24.40 -13.64 -7.00
C PRO A 61 23.25 -12.64 -7.02
N LEU A 62 23.01 -12.01 -8.17
CA LEU A 62 21.84 -11.18 -8.38
C LEU A 62 20.58 -11.98 -7.98
N THR A 63 19.78 -11.43 -7.07
CA THR A 63 18.68 -12.17 -6.47
C THR A 63 17.36 -11.49 -6.74
N PHE A 64 16.43 -12.22 -7.35
CA PHE A 64 15.06 -11.77 -7.64
C PHE A 64 14.10 -12.38 -6.64
N LYS A 65 13.15 -11.61 -6.14
CA LYS A 65 12.05 -12.12 -5.32
C LYS A 65 10.81 -12.29 -6.17
N ILE A 66 10.48 -13.55 -6.48
CA ILE A 66 9.36 -13.93 -7.35
C ILE A 66 8.38 -14.77 -6.54
N ASN A 67 7.13 -14.34 -6.44
CA ASN A 67 6.09 -15.02 -5.64
C ASN A 67 6.52 -15.33 -4.20
N GLY A 68 7.28 -14.42 -3.58
CA GLY A 68 7.78 -14.57 -2.21
C GLY A 68 9.06 -15.40 -2.08
N HIS A 69 9.51 -16.08 -3.11
CA HIS A 69 10.72 -16.90 -3.13
C HIS A 69 11.91 -16.15 -3.73
N GLN A 70 13.12 -16.47 -3.25
CA GLN A 70 14.36 -15.90 -3.78
C GLN A 70 14.90 -16.78 -4.92
N ASP A 71 15.04 -16.19 -6.10
CA ASP A 71 15.70 -16.78 -7.27
C ASP A 71 17.04 -16.08 -7.51
N ARG A 72 18.13 -16.86 -7.49
CA ARG A 72 19.52 -16.35 -7.58
C ARG A 72 20.11 -16.68 -8.93
N ARG A 73 20.63 -15.65 -9.63
CA ARG A 73 21.12 -15.77 -11.01
C ARG A 73 22.51 -15.20 -11.20
N GLY A 74 23.27 -15.88 -12.05
CA GLY A 74 24.61 -15.45 -12.44
C GLY A 74 25.69 -15.75 -11.42
N ALA A 75 26.82 -15.07 -11.55
CA ALA A 75 27.95 -15.17 -10.62
C ALA A 75 27.70 -14.38 -9.35
N VAL A 76 28.46 -14.70 -8.31
CA VAL A 76 28.50 -13.91 -7.06
C VAL A 76 29.02 -12.51 -7.37
N LEU A 77 28.27 -11.50 -6.99
CA LEU A 77 28.64 -10.09 -7.17
C LEU A 77 29.79 -9.71 -6.22
N MET A 78 30.79 -9.06 -6.77
CA MET A 78 31.86 -8.45 -5.99
C MET A 78 31.50 -6.98 -5.66
N PRO A 79 32.18 -6.32 -4.72
CA PRO A 79 31.92 -4.90 -4.40
C PRO A 79 31.93 -3.98 -5.60
N ASP A 80 32.87 -4.18 -6.54
CA ASP A 80 32.96 -3.39 -7.78
C ASP A 80 31.76 -3.60 -8.70
N ASP A 81 31.21 -4.83 -8.75
CA ASP A 81 30.03 -5.15 -9.54
C ASP A 81 28.79 -4.44 -9.00
N THR A 82 28.61 -4.45 -7.66
CA THR A 82 27.48 -3.76 -7.02
C THR A 82 27.59 -2.26 -7.21
N GLU A 83 28.78 -1.68 -7.09
CA GLU A 83 29.01 -0.26 -7.33
C GLU A 83 28.70 0.13 -8.78
N ALA A 84 29.09 -0.67 -9.76
CA ALA A 84 28.80 -0.41 -11.16
C ALA A 84 27.29 -0.36 -11.44
N VAL A 85 26.51 -1.31 -10.91
CA VAL A 85 25.04 -1.28 -11.03
C VAL A 85 24.46 -0.06 -10.37
N ILE A 86 24.89 0.26 -9.15
CA ILE A 86 24.36 1.38 -8.39
C ILE A 86 24.67 2.71 -9.10
N ARG A 87 25.86 2.88 -9.66
CA ARG A 87 26.17 4.05 -10.48
C ARG A 87 25.27 4.16 -11.72
N ALA A 88 24.98 3.03 -12.37
CA ALA A 88 24.02 3.00 -13.49
C ALA A 88 22.58 3.35 -13.02
N LEU A 89 22.16 2.95 -11.82
CA LEU A 89 20.87 3.34 -11.23
C LEU A 89 20.76 4.85 -11.04
N TYR A 90 21.79 5.49 -10.47
CA TYR A 90 21.81 6.95 -10.31
C TYR A 90 21.75 7.68 -11.65
N GLN A 91 22.52 7.21 -12.64
CA GLN A 91 22.48 7.78 -13.99
C GLN A 91 21.10 7.65 -14.62
N GLN A 92 20.47 6.48 -14.51
CA GLN A 92 19.10 6.25 -15.00
C GLN A 92 18.08 7.16 -14.30
N ALA A 93 18.26 7.39 -13.00
CA ALA A 93 17.42 8.31 -12.20
C ALA A 93 17.75 9.79 -12.43
N ARG A 94 18.73 10.12 -13.31
CA ARG A 94 19.23 11.49 -13.55
C ARG A 94 19.73 12.18 -12.27
N ARG A 95 20.34 11.40 -11.37
CA ARG A 95 20.96 11.86 -10.13
C ARG A 95 22.48 11.76 -10.25
N ASP A 96 23.20 12.66 -9.61
CA ASP A 96 24.66 12.63 -9.58
C ASP A 96 25.15 11.55 -8.59
N PRO A 97 25.80 10.46 -9.06
CA PRO A 97 26.30 9.42 -8.17
C PRO A 97 27.42 9.92 -7.27
N GLU A 98 28.27 10.84 -7.73
CA GLU A 98 29.42 11.32 -6.95
C GLU A 98 28.97 12.11 -5.73
N GLN A 99 27.94 12.91 -5.85
CA GLN A 99 27.37 13.67 -4.74
C GLN A 99 26.81 12.77 -3.62
N ARG A 100 26.32 11.57 -3.98
CA ARG A 100 25.66 10.65 -3.03
C ARG A 100 26.56 9.56 -2.50
N LEU A 101 27.37 8.92 -3.38
CA LEU A 101 28.17 7.75 -3.04
C LEU A 101 29.45 8.07 -2.30
N ASN A 102 29.95 9.31 -2.36
CA ASN A 102 31.12 9.76 -1.63
C ASN A 102 30.85 10.01 -0.13
N SER A 103 29.59 9.95 0.33
CA SER A 103 29.26 10.00 1.74
C SER A 103 29.70 8.72 2.46
N PRO A 104 30.26 8.79 3.68
CA PRO A 104 30.60 7.62 4.47
C PRO A 104 29.36 6.79 4.87
N SER A 105 28.20 7.44 4.97
CA SER A 105 26.90 6.79 5.16
C SER A 105 26.03 7.05 3.93
N VAL A 106 25.71 6.00 3.20
CA VAL A 106 24.76 6.04 2.08
C VAL A 106 23.49 5.33 2.53
N ASP A 107 22.40 6.06 2.53
CA ASP A 107 21.03 5.57 2.67
C ASP A 107 20.17 6.53 1.85
N ASP A 108 19.86 6.13 0.61
CA ASP A 108 19.17 6.98 -0.36
C ASP A 108 18.01 6.19 -0.99
N ASP A 109 16.83 6.77 -0.92
CA ASP A 109 15.61 6.18 -1.45
C ASP A 109 15.07 7.08 -2.57
N PHE A 110 14.88 6.51 -3.75
CA PHE A 110 14.39 7.25 -4.90
C PHE A 110 13.69 6.35 -5.89
N SER A 111 12.82 6.95 -6.68
CA SER A 111 12.13 6.28 -7.78
C SER A 111 12.66 6.75 -9.14
N PHE A 112 12.60 5.87 -10.12
CA PHE A 112 12.89 6.21 -11.51
C PHE A 112 12.00 5.40 -12.46
N SER A 113 11.78 5.94 -13.65
CA SER A 113 11.03 5.26 -14.70
C SER A 113 11.96 4.83 -15.82
N MET A 114 11.69 3.67 -16.40
CA MET A 114 12.37 3.19 -17.59
C MET A 114 11.35 2.97 -18.69
N ARG A 115 11.62 3.55 -19.87
CA ARG A 115 10.71 3.44 -21.01
C ARG A 115 10.45 1.97 -21.33
N ASP A 116 9.20 1.63 -21.59
CA ASP A 116 8.71 0.30 -21.97
C ASP A 116 8.88 -0.81 -20.90
N LEU A 117 9.44 -0.48 -19.71
CA LEU A 117 9.62 -1.44 -18.63
C LEU A 117 8.80 -1.12 -17.38
N GLY A 118 8.67 0.15 -16.99
CA GLY A 118 7.91 0.51 -15.81
C GLY A 118 8.61 1.52 -14.90
N ARG A 119 8.11 1.60 -13.68
CA ARG A 119 8.67 2.41 -12.61
C ARG A 119 9.31 1.49 -11.56
N PHE A 120 10.39 1.97 -10.98
CA PHE A 120 11.17 1.25 -9.98
C PHE A 120 11.46 2.18 -8.81
N ARG A 121 11.42 1.64 -7.59
CA ARG A 121 11.93 2.30 -6.40
C ARG A 121 13.24 1.65 -6.02
N ALA A 122 14.29 2.43 -5.85
CA ALA A 122 15.60 1.98 -5.43
C ALA A 122 15.91 2.50 -4.03
N ASN A 123 16.22 1.59 -3.11
CA ASN A 123 16.88 1.93 -1.87
C ASN A 123 18.35 1.52 -1.98
N VAL A 124 19.25 2.50 -1.91
CA VAL A 124 20.70 2.32 -1.98
C VAL A 124 21.29 2.54 -0.61
N LEU A 125 22.06 1.57 -0.15
CA LEU A 125 22.66 1.60 1.18
C LEU A 125 24.13 1.13 1.15
N ARG A 126 24.86 1.48 2.21
CA ARG A 126 26.20 0.93 2.43
C ARG A 126 26.17 -0.10 3.55
N GLN A 127 26.69 -1.30 3.29
CA GLN A 127 26.84 -2.37 4.28
C GLN A 127 28.25 -2.95 4.25
N ARG A 128 28.89 -3.14 5.41
CA ARG A 128 30.23 -3.75 5.53
C ARG A 128 31.26 -3.13 4.56
N GLY A 129 31.17 -1.83 4.33
CA GLY A 129 32.05 -1.09 3.41
C GLY A 129 31.66 -1.16 1.93
N SER A 130 30.77 -2.06 1.52
CA SER A 130 30.30 -2.19 0.13
C SER A 130 28.95 -1.51 -0.08
N LEU A 131 28.69 -1.06 -1.30
CA LEU A 131 27.37 -0.58 -1.70
C LEU A 131 26.43 -1.76 -1.97
N ALA A 132 25.17 -1.58 -1.61
CA ALA A 132 24.08 -2.50 -1.92
C ALA A 132 22.85 -1.73 -2.36
N ALA A 133 21.96 -2.38 -3.12
CA ALA A 133 20.67 -1.81 -3.50
C ALA A 133 19.57 -2.85 -3.45
N VAL A 134 18.38 -2.39 -3.09
CA VAL A 134 17.13 -3.14 -3.23
C VAL A 134 16.24 -2.37 -4.19
N LEU A 135 15.84 -3.01 -5.28
CA LEU A 135 14.98 -2.41 -6.30
C LEU A 135 13.60 -3.04 -6.19
N ARG A 136 12.59 -2.25 -5.94
CA ARG A 136 11.19 -2.66 -5.99
C ARG A 136 10.60 -2.37 -7.35
N VAL A 137 9.96 -3.35 -7.94
CA VAL A 137 9.27 -3.22 -9.23
C VAL A 137 7.86 -2.69 -8.98
N ILE A 138 7.57 -1.50 -9.51
CA ILE A 138 6.23 -0.92 -9.51
C ILE A 138 5.56 -1.36 -10.82
N ARG A 139 4.59 -2.26 -10.70
CA ARG A 139 3.96 -2.88 -11.85
C ARG A 139 3.04 -1.91 -12.59
N PHE A 140 3.01 -2.02 -13.91
CA PHE A 140 1.95 -1.45 -14.71
C PHE A 140 0.68 -2.28 -14.56
N GLY A 141 -0.43 -1.60 -14.53
CA GLY A 141 -1.74 -2.21 -14.47
C GLY A 141 -2.36 -2.17 -13.08
N LEU A 142 -3.61 -1.83 -13.07
CA LEU A 142 -4.43 -1.79 -11.87
C LEU A 142 -5.13 -3.13 -11.72
N PRO A 143 -5.17 -3.68 -10.52
CA PRO A 143 -5.88 -4.91 -10.28
C PRO A 143 -7.40 -4.69 -10.47
N ASP A 144 -8.11 -5.74 -10.88
CA ASP A 144 -9.56 -5.72 -10.95
C ASP A 144 -10.16 -5.56 -9.54
N PRO A 145 -10.95 -4.50 -9.29
CA PRO A 145 -11.58 -4.28 -7.98
C PRO A 145 -12.43 -5.46 -7.51
N ALA A 146 -13.13 -6.14 -8.43
CA ALA A 146 -13.97 -7.28 -8.08
C ALA A 146 -13.12 -8.48 -7.62
N ALA A 147 -11.99 -8.74 -8.28
CA ALA A 147 -11.06 -9.79 -7.87
C ALA A 147 -10.43 -9.52 -6.49
N LEU A 148 -10.30 -8.25 -6.11
CA LEU A 148 -9.82 -7.83 -4.79
C LEU A 148 -10.91 -7.84 -3.71
N GLY A 149 -12.17 -8.09 -4.09
CA GLY A 149 -13.31 -8.02 -3.17
C GLY A 149 -13.69 -6.60 -2.75
N ILE A 150 -13.33 -5.58 -3.54
CA ILE A 150 -13.71 -4.19 -3.28
C ILE A 150 -15.21 -4.02 -3.62
N PRO A 151 -16.07 -3.67 -2.64
CA PRO A 151 -17.50 -3.55 -2.87
C PRO A 151 -17.84 -2.39 -3.83
N PRO A 152 -18.92 -2.50 -4.62
CA PRO A 152 -19.40 -1.40 -5.48
C PRO A 152 -19.67 -0.10 -4.70
N GLN A 153 -20.07 -0.18 -3.44
CA GLN A 153 -20.26 0.97 -2.56
C GLN A 153 -18.99 1.79 -2.38
N VAL A 154 -17.84 1.13 -2.24
CA VAL A 154 -16.54 1.81 -2.16
C VAL A 154 -16.27 2.58 -3.45
N LEU A 155 -16.48 1.95 -4.60
CA LEU A 155 -16.29 2.61 -5.91
C LEU A 155 -17.31 3.72 -6.15
N SER A 156 -18.50 3.69 -5.52
CA SER A 156 -19.50 4.73 -5.66
C SER A 156 -19.04 6.11 -5.19
N PHE A 157 -18.10 6.16 -4.26
CA PHE A 157 -17.49 7.44 -3.82
C PHE A 157 -16.70 8.14 -4.94
N ALA A 158 -16.20 7.40 -5.92
CA ALA A 158 -15.58 7.96 -7.13
C ALA A 158 -16.54 8.82 -7.96
N ARG A 159 -17.86 8.64 -7.82
CA ARG A 159 -18.89 9.40 -8.52
C ARG A 159 -19.29 10.71 -7.84
N ARG A 160 -18.77 10.96 -6.62
CA ARG A 160 -18.95 12.26 -5.96
C ARG A 160 -18.31 13.35 -6.82
N ARG A 161 -18.86 14.56 -6.76
CA ARG A 161 -18.35 15.68 -7.56
C ARG A 161 -17.32 16.50 -6.79
N GLN A 162 -17.49 16.62 -5.49
CA GLN A 162 -16.66 17.46 -4.60
C GLN A 162 -16.69 16.93 -3.18
N GLY A 163 -15.78 17.41 -2.35
CA GLY A 163 -15.68 17.09 -0.92
C GLY A 163 -14.58 16.12 -0.61
N LEU A 164 -14.53 15.63 0.61
CA LEU A 164 -13.47 14.80 1.16
C LEU A 164 -13.92 13.35 1.29
N VAL A 165 -13.18 12.42 0.73
CA VAL A 165 -13.32 10.97 0.92
C VAL A 165 -12.04 10.45 1.57
N LEU A 166 -12.19 9.70 2.65
CA LEU A 166 -11.06 9.14 3.40
C LEU A 166 -11.01 7.62 3.27
N VAL A 167 -9.82 7.10 2.95
CA VAL A 167 -9.54 5.66 2.99
C VAL A 167 -8.56 5.41 4.12
N THR A 168 -8.96 4.66 5.14
CA THR A 168 -8.23 4.52 6.39
C THR A 168 -7.94 3.06 6.73
N GLY A 169 -7.03 2.83 7.67
CA GLY A 169 -6.63 1.49 8.11
C GLY A 169 -5.12 1.40 8.35
N PRO A 170 -4.63 0.32 8.96
CA PRO A 170 -3.22 0.11 9.26
C PRO A 170 -2.34 0.10 7.99
N ALA A 171 -1.02 0.20 8.19
CA ALA A 171 -0.08 0.01 7.09
C ALA A 171 -0.26 -1.38 6.46
N GLY A 172 -0.21 -1.45 5.13
CA GLY A 172 -0.39 -2.71 4.40
C GLY A 172 -1.84 -3.18 4.27
N SER A 173 -2.85 -2.41 4.70
CA SER A 173 -4.27 -2.78 4.56
C SER A 173 -4.84 -2.64 3.13
N GLY A 174 -4.04 -2.20 2.16
CA GLY A 174 -4.45 -2.05 0.77
C GLY A 174 -5.07 -0.69 0.40
N LYS A 175 -4.88 0.36 1.23
CA LYS A 175 -5.44 1.70 0.99
C LYS A 175 -5.07 2.26 -0.39
N SER A 176 -3.78 2.21 -0.75
CA SER A 176 -3.30 2.70 -2.06
C SER A 176 -3.92 1.93 -3.22
N THR A 177 -4.13 0.62 -3.06
CA THR A 177 -4.80 -0.21 -4.07
C THR A 177 -6.25 0.19 -4.26
N THR A 178 -6.99 0.40 -3.16
CA THR A 178 -8.39 0.86 -3.22
C THR A 178 -8.49 2.23 -3.86
N LEU A 179 -7.62 3.17 -3.46
CA LEU A 179 -7.57 4.51 -4.06
C LEU A 179 -7.23 4.45 -5.55
N ALA A 180 -6.26 3.62 -5.94
CA ALA A 180 -5.90 3.44 -7.35
C ALA A 180 -7.09 2.93 -8.18
N CYS A 181 -7.88 1.98 -7.66
CA CYS A 181 -9.11 1.52 -8.30
C CYS A 181 -10.16 2.65 -8.43
N MET A 182 -10.30 3.50 -7.40
CA MET A 182 -11.23 4.63 -7.44
C MET A 182 -10.78 5.70 -8.45
N ILE A 183 -9.50 6.02 -8.51
CA ILE A 183 -8.92 6.94 -9.51
C ILE A 183 -9.10 6.40 -10.93
N ASP A 184 -8.87 5.10 -11.14
CA ASP A 184 -9.08 4.47 -12.45
C ASP A 184 -10.56 4.51 -12.87
N ALA A 185 -11.49 4.26 -11.95
CA ALA A 185 -12.92 4.39 -12.22
C ALA A 185 -13.28 5.81 -12.67
N ILE A 186 -12.77 6.84 -11.99
CA ILE A 186 -12.95 8.24 -12.40
C ILE A 186 -12.38 8.48 -13.80
N ASN A 187 -11.14 8.04 -14.04
CA ASN A 187 -10.42 8.23 -15.29
C ASN A 187 -11.10 7.56 -16.49
N ARG A 188 -11.89 6.50 -16.26
CA ARG A 188 -12.70 5.83 -17.30
C ARG A 188 -14.09 6.44 -17.49
N GLU A 189 -14.70 6.99 -16.43
CA GLU A 189 -16.11 7.38 -16.46
C GLU A 189 -16.32 8.84 -16.87
N ARG A 190 -15.42 9.76 -16.52
CA ARG A 190 -15.60 11.22 -16.75
C ARG A 190 -14.36 11.93 -17.27
N GLU A 191 -14.56 13.08 -17.88
CA GLU A 191 -13.49 14.00 -18.28
C GLU A 191 -13.11 14.90 -17.11
N GLY A 192 -11.82 15.29 -17.02
CA GLY A 192 -11.31 16.18 -15.98
C GLY A 192 -9.80 16.07 -15.80
N HIS A 193 -9.31 16.77 -14.78
CA HIS A 193 -7.91 16.72 -14.37
C HIS A 193 -7.77 16.09 -13.00
N ILE A 194 -7.07 14.96 -12.94
CA ILE A 194 -6.72 14.25 -11.71
C ILE A 194 -5.28 14.60 -11.36
N ILE A 195 -5.05 15.08 -10.15
CA ILE A 195 -3.69 15.31 -9.63
C ILE A 195 -3.46 14.41 -8.43
N THR A 196 -2.40 13.60 -8.47
CA THR A 196 -2.00 12.79 -7.32
C THR A 196 -0.69 13.30 -6.74
N MET A 197 -0.58 13.24 -5.42
CA MET A 197 0.61 13.55 -4.62
C MET A 197 0.87 12.40 -3.68
N GLU A 198 1.96 11.67 -3.89
CA GLU A 198 2.20 10.38 -3.25
C GLU A 198 3.65 10.26 -2.74
N ASP A 199 3.89 9.41 -1.74
CA ASP A 199 5.20 9.17 -1.13
C ASP A 199 5.41 7.67 -0.81
N PRO A 200 5.90 6.88 -1.79
CA PRO A 200 6.06 7.16 -3.21
C PRO A 200 4.81 6.84 -4.05
N ILE A 201 4.88 7.05 -5.38
CA ILE A 201 3.86 6.58 -6.31
C ILE A 201 3.89 5.04 -6.37
N GLU A 202 2.77 4.39 -6.00
CA GLU A 202 2.63 2.93 -6.01
C GLU A 202 1.97 2.39 -7.28
N PHE A 203 1.12 3.17 -7.93
CA PHE A 203 0.43 2.79 -9.17
C PHE A 203 0.55 3.87 -10.23
N ILE A 204 0.83 3.46 -11.47
CA ILE A 204 0.89 4.38 -12.61
C ILE A 204 -0.45 4.41 -13.30
N HIS A 205 -1.03 5.61 -13.40
CA HIS A 205 -2.26 5.87 -14.13
C HIS A 205 -1.94 6.44 -15.52
N HIS A 206 -2.49 5.82 -16.55
CA HIS A 206 -2.42 6.38 -17.91
C HIS A 206 -3.53 7.41 -18.10
N HIS A 207 -3.28 8.42 -18.93
CA HIS A 207 -4.35 9.31 -19.39
C HIS A 207 -5.39 8.48 -20.16
N ASN A 208 -6.67 8.67 -19.84
CA ASN A 208 -7.80 8.11 -20.59
C ASN A 208 -8.78 9.25 -20.87
N ARG A 209 -9.92 9.31 -20.19
CA ARG A 209 -10.83 10.46 -20.29
C ARG A 209 -10.35 11.65 -19.46
N CYS A 210 -9.59 11.39 -18.40
CA CYS A 210 -8.93 12.43 -17.62
C CYS A 210 -7.49 12.65 -18.05
N ILE A 211 -7.01 13.89 -17.86
CA ILE A 211 -5.59 14.18 -17.73
C ILE A 211 -5.19 13.72 -16.32
N VAL A 212 -4.13 12.92 -16.17
CA VAL A 212 -3.63 12.47 -14.87
C VAL A 212 -2.22 13.00 -14.66
N THR A 213 -2.04 13.82 -13.65
CA THR A 213 -0.75 14.36 -13.22
C THR A 213 -0.37 13.72 -11.89
N GLN A 214 0.66 12.88 -11.88
CA GLN A 214 1.16 12.22 -10.67
C GLN A 214 2.46 12.88 -10.23
N ARG A 215 2.54 13.28 -8.96
CA ARG A 215 3.70 13.95 -8.37
C ARG A 215 4.19 13.19 -7.15
N GLU A 216 5.46 12.81 -7.14
CA GLU A 216 6.10 12.12 -6.03
C GLU A 216 6.78 13.11 -5.08
N ILE A 217 6.51 12.97 -3.78
CA ILE A 217 7.17 13.76 -2.74
C ILE A 217 8.66 13.39 -2.69
N GLY A 218 9.50 14.40 -2.52
CA GLY A 218 10.97 14.23 -2.52
C GLY A 218 11.61 14.18 -3.91
N THR A 219 10.82 13.88 -4.96
CA THR A 219 11.29 13.82 -6.35
C THR A 219 10.75 14.98 -7.17
N ASP A 220 9.43 15.11 -7.29
CA ASP A 220 8.75 16.11 -8.13
C ASP A 220 8.33 17.34 -7.32
N THR A 221 8.19 17.20 -6.02
CA THR A 221 7.82 18.25 -5.07
C THR A 221 8.44 17.97 -3.70
N ARG A 222 8.62 19.00 -2.89
CA ARG A 222 9.29 18.85 -1.60
C ARG A 222 8.39 18.31 -0.49
N THR A 223 7.15 18.80 -0.41
CA THR A 223 6.20 18.46 0.66
C THR A 223 4.78 18.36 0.12
N TYR A 224 3.93 17.64 0.84
CA TYR A 224 2.49 17.57 0.55
C TYR A 224 1.82 18.93 0.50
N VAL A 225 2.10 19.79 1.48
CA VAL A 225 1.52 21.15 1.57
C VAL A 225 1.90 21.99 0.35
N GLN A 226 3.19 21.97 -0.05
CA GLN A 226 3.64 22.71 -1.22
C GLN A 226 2.98 22.19 -2.51
N ALA A 227 2.91 20.87 -2.66
CA ALA A 227 2.29 20.21 -3.80
C ALA A 227 0.80 20.57 -3.90
N LEU A 228 0.08 20.47 -2.79
CA LEU A 228 -1.36 20.72 -2.73
C LEU A 228 -1.70 22.20 -3.02
N ARG A 229 -0.95 23.12 -2.42
CA ARG A 229 -1.10 24.57 -2.75
C ARG A 229 -0.80 24.87 -4.22
N GLY A 230 0.14 24.13 -4.84
CA GLY A 230 0.41 24.19 -6.28
C GLY A 230 -0.78 23.68 -7.09
N ALA A 231 -1.25 22.50 -6.76
CA ALA A 231 -2.33 21.80 -7.44
C ALA A 231 -3.62 22.62 -7.55
N LEU A 232 -3.95 23.41 -6.52
CA LEU A 232 -5.13 24.32 -6.55
C LEU A 232 -5.10 25.36 -7.67
N ARG A 233 -3.93 25.61 -8.29
CA ARG A 233 -3.77 26.53 -9.44
C ARG A 233 -3.64 25.80 -10.77
N GLU A 234 -3.71 24.47 -10.76
CA GLU A 234 -3.53 23.60 -11.92
C GLU A 234 -4.88 23.09 -12.47
N SER A 235 -6.00 23.76 -12.12
CA SER A 235 -7.38 23.41 -12.52
C SER A 235 -7.73 21.94 -12.20
N PRO A 236 -7.60 21.49 -10.94
CA PRO A 236 -7.90 20.12 -10.56
C PRO A 236 -9.41 19.90 -10.40
N ASP A 237 -9.93 18.80 -10.93
CA ASP A 237 -11.27 18.28 -10.61
C ASP A 237 -11.19 17.26 -9.47
N VAL A 238 -10.11 16.49 -9.46
CA VAL A 238 -9.87 15.44 -8.47
C VAL A 238 -8.45 15.53 -7.95
N ILE A 239 -8.31 15.43 -6.65
CA ILE A 239 -7.02 15.43 -5.96
C ILE A 239 -6.90 14.13 -5.16
N LEU A 240 -5.81 13.39 -5.34
CA LEU A 240 -5.38 12.33 -4.44
C LEU A 240 -4.19 12.83 -3.63
N LEU A 241 -4.38 12.98 -2.33
CA LEU A 241 -3.35 13.28 -1.36
C LEU A 241 -2.98 12.00 -0.61
N GLY A 242 -1.77 11.49 -0.80
CA GLY A 242 -1.34 10.19 -0.30
C GLY A 242 -1.70 9.98 1.17
N GLU A 243 -1.35 10.93 2.02
CA GLU A 243 -1.75 10.91 3.44
C GLU A 243 -1.80 12.30 4.07
N MET A 244 -2.57 12.42 5.17
CA MET A 244 -2.64 13.61 6.01
C MET A 244 -2.00 13.30 7.37
N ARG A 245 -0.75 13.78 7.59
CA ARG A 245 0.01 13.49 8.83
C ARG A 245 -0.13 14.57 9.89
N ASP A 246 -0.23 15.82 9.47
CA ASP A 246 -0.19 17.02 10.31
C ASP A 246 -1.36 17.96 10.04
N ASP A 247 -1.56 18.91 10.96
CA ASP A 247 -2.65 19.89 10.91
C ASP A 247 -2.54 20.83 9.69
N GLU A 248 -1.34 21.21 9.26
CA GLU A 248 -1.16 22.08 8.10
C GLU A 248 -1.63 21.38 6.82
N THR A 249 -1.26 20.11 6.62
CA THR A 249 -1.69 19.31 5.48
C THR A 249 -3.21 19.09 5.50
N MET A 250 -3.78 18.79 6.69
CA MET A 250 -5.22 18.63 6.87
C MET A 250 -5.98 19.91 6.56
N GLU A 251 -5.48 21.07 7.00
CA GLU A 251 -6.11 22.37 6.74
C GLU A 251 -6.19 22.68 5.25
N VAL A 252 -5.09 22.53 4.52
CA VAL A 252 -5.07 22.80 3.08
C VAL A 252 -5.91 21.79 2.31
N ALA A 253 -5.94 20.50 2.74
CA ALA A 253 -6.80 19.48 2.15
C ALA A 253 -8.30 19.81 2.35
N MET A 254 -8.68 20.23 3.55
CA MET A 254 -10.07 20.65 3.81
C MET A 254 -10.46 21.88 2.99
N GLN A 255 -9.57 22.86 2.82
CA GLN A 255 -9.81 24.02 1.95
C GLN A 255 -10.02 23.59 0.49
N ALA A 256 -9.22 22.67 -0.03
CA ALA A 256 -9.39 22.12 -1.38
C ALA A 256 -10.77 21.46 -1.55
N ALA A 257 -11.17 20.61 -0.61
CA ALA A 257 -12.47 19.96 -0.64
C ALA A 257 -13.66 20.95 -0.53
N GLU A 258 -13.46 22.07 0.15
CA GLU A 258 -14.47 23.15 0.30
C GLU A 258 -14.62 23.99 -0.97
N THR A 259 -13.53 24.16 -1.73
CA THR A 259 -13.51 24.98 -2.95
C THR A 259 -13.95 24.24 -4.22
N GLY A 260 -14.46 23.01 -4.08
CA GLY A 260 -15.16 22.31 -5.15
C GLY A 260 -14.44 21.09 -5.73
N GLN A 261 -13.23 20.77 -5.26
CA GLN A 261 -12.51 19.57 -5.70
C GLN A 261 -13.03 18.32 -4.98
N LEU A 262 -12.99 17.18 -5.65
CA LEU A 262 -13.12 15.89 -5.01
C LEU A 262 -11.75 15.45 -4.51
N LEU A 263 -11.56 15.41 -3.20
CA LEU A 263 -10.29 15.08 -2.58
C LEU A 263 -10.35 13.70 -1.92
N PHE A 264 -9.42 12.84 -2.27
CA PHE A 264 -9.15 11.56 -1.61
C PHE A 264 -7.89 11.66 -0.77
N SER A 265 -7.92 11.08 0.42
CA SER A 265 -6.70 10.97 1.24
C SER A 265 -6.74 9.76 2.17
N THR A 266 -5.60 9.48 2.82
CA THR A 266 -5.50 8.39 3.78
C THR A 266 -5.13 8.85 5.18
N LEU A 267 -5.54 8.02 6.16
CA LEU A 267 -5.04 8.02 7.53
C LEU A 267 -4.78 6.59 8.00
N HIS A 268 -3.99 6.44 9.06
CA HIS A 268 -3.66 5.13 9.64
C HIS A 268 -4.59 4.71 10.77
N THR A 269 -5.74 5.38 10.90
CA THR A 269 -6.79 5.05 11.89
C THR A 269 -7.61 3.86 11.45
N THR A 270 -8.12 3.09 12.41
CA THR A 270 -9.11 2.04 12.20
C THR A 270 -10.47 2.50 12.73
N GLY A 271 -11.49 2.44 11.87
CA GLY A 271 -12.84 2.90 12.18
C GLY A 271 -13.10 4.38 11.83
N ALA A 272 -14.33 4.66 11.40
CA ALA A 272 -14.74 5.99 10.98
C ALA A 272 -14.84 6.98 12.14
N ALA A 273 -15.36 6.55 13.29
CA ALA A 273 -15.43 7.38 14.50
C ALA A 273 -14.03 7.84 14.93
N ASN A 274 -13.10 6.91 15.08
CA ASN A 274 -11.70 7.22 15.43
C ASN A 274 -11.02 8.12 14.39
N THR A 275 -11.39 7.99 13.12
CA THR A 275 -10.87 8.84 12.05
C THR A 275 -11.32 10.28 12.24
N MET A 276 -12.58 10.51 12.62
CA MET A 276 -13.08 11.87 12.91
C MET A 276 -12.34 12.49 14.09
N ASP A 277 -12.23 11.74 15.19
CA ASP A 277 -11.51 12.21 16.37
C ASP A 277 -10.04 12.54 16.04
N ARG A 278 -9.36 11.67 15.31
CA ARG A 278 -7.96 11.88 14.91
C ARG A 278 -7.74 13.18 14.12
N ILE A 279 -8.66 13.50 13.20
CA ILE A 279 -8.57 14.76 12.43
C ILE A 279 -8.82 15.94 13.35
N ILE A 280 -9.85 15.91 14.19
CA ILE A 280 -10.20 17.01 15.08
C ILE A 280 -9.08 17.26 16.08
N ASP A 281 -8.53 16.21 16.67
CA ASP A 281 -7.50 16.29 17.71
C ASP A 281 -6.11 16.70 17.18
N ALA A 282 -5.91 16.67 15.87
CA ALA A 282 -4.71 17.24 15.25
C ALA A 282 -4.64 18.76 15.39
N PHE A 283 -5.78 19.43 15.59
CA PHE A 283 -5.85 20.89 15.71
C PHE A 283 -5.85 21.35 17.16
N PRO A 284 -5.32 22.55 17.44
CA PRO A 284 -5.41 23.18 18.76
C PRO A 284 -6.85 23.26 19.25
N ALA A 285 -7.08 23.08 20.56
CA ALA A 285 -8.40 23.02 21.17
C ALA A 285 -9.32 24.20 20.79
N ALA A 286 -8.76 25.41 20.68
CA ALA A 286 -9.49 26.61 20.27
C ALA A 286 -10.06 26.53 18.83
N ARG A 287 -9.49 25.70 17.96
CA ARG A 287 -9.90 25.53 16.56
C ARG A 287 -10.81 24.33 16.32
N GLN A 288 -10.82 23.37 17.23
CA GLN A 288 -11.55 22.08 17.05
C GLN A 288 -13.04 22.27 16.75
N GLY A 289 -13.70 23.25 17.37
CA GLY A 289 -15.10 23.57 17.07
C GLY A 289 -15.34 23.98 15.62
N GLN A 290 -14.46 24.82 15.06
CA GLN A 290 -14.53 25.23 13.66
C GLN A 290 -14.23 24.04 12.73
N VAL A 291 -13.22 23.24 13.07
CA VAL A 291 -12.83 22.04 12.29
C VAL A 291 -13.99 21.04 12.22
N ARG A 292 -14.73 20.79 13.32
CA ARG A 292 -15.94 19.93 13.30
C ARG A 292 -16.98 20.42 12.31
N VAL A 293 -17.26 21.72 12.31
CA VAL A 293 -18.23 22.29 11.38
C VAL A 293 -17.78 22.14 9.94
N GLN A 294 -16.53 22.48 9.62
CA GLN A 294 -15.96 22.39 8.29
C GLN A 294 -15.92 20.92 7.81
N LEU A 295 -15.42 20.00 8.65
CA LEU A 295 -15.37 18.58 8.33
C LEU A 295 -16.78 18.01 8.07
N ALA A 296 -17.77 18.36 8.88
CA ALA A 296 -19.16 17.93 8.67
C ALA A 296 -19.76 18.43 7.35
N MET A 297 -19.29 19.58 6.82
CA MET A 297 -19.76 20.12 5.53
C MET A 297 -19.12 19.39 4.33
N ILE A 298 -17.81 19.16 4.38
CA ILE A 298 -17.05 18.67 3.22
C ILE A 298 -16.99 17.15 3.14
N LEU A 299 -17.13 16.41 4.27
CA LEU A 299 -16.99 14.97 4.29
C LEU A 299 -18.07 14.29 3.42
N GLN A 300 -17.63 13.41 2.52
CA GLN A 300 -18.50 12.55 1.72
C GLN A 300 -18.58 11.14 2.28
N GLY A 301 -17.49 10.62 2.82
CA GLY A 301 -17.49 9.31 3.47
C GLY A 301 -16.11 8.89 3.98
N VAL A 302 -16.12 7.83 4.75
CA VAL A 302 -14.92 7.14 5.26
C VAL A 302 -15.01 5.66 4.92
N ILE A 303 -13.93 5.15 4.36
CA ILE A 303 -13.75 3.74 4.04
C ILE A 303 -12.60 3.26 4.90
N SER A 304 -12.91 2.55 5.99
CA SER A 304 -11.87 1.94 6.82
C SER A 304 -11.68 0.48 6.40
N GLN A 305 -10.44 0.03 6.28
CA GLN A 305 -10.15 -1.31 5.78
C GLN A 305 -9.05 -2.03 6.56
N GLN A 306 -9.21 -3.33 6.67
CA GLN A 306 -8.21 -4.24 7.24
C GLN A 306 -8.00 -5.42 6.30
N LEU A 307 -6.74 -5.84 6.15
CA LEU A 307 -6.39 -7.08 5.45
C LEU A 307 -6.35 -8.22 6.46
N VAL A 308 -7.16 -9.25 6.24
CA VAL A 308 -7.30 -10.37 7.17
C VAL A 308 -6.97 -11.70 6.49
N PRO A 309 -6.35 -12.66 7.21
CA PRO A 309 -6.00 -13.97 6.65
C PRO A 309 -7.27 -14.77 6.33
N THR A 310 -7.24 -15.47 5.20
CA THR A 310 -8.31 -16.38 4.75
C THR A 310 -8.03 -17.83 5.12
N THR A 311 -9.06 -18.66 5.10
CA THR A 311 -8.98 -20.09 5.43
C THR A 311 -8.11 -20.90 4.44
N ASP A 312 -7.90 -20.40 3.22
CA ASP A 312 -7.06 -21.00 2.18
C ASP A 312 -5.60 -20.52 2.20
N GLY A 313 -5.20 -19.74 3.23
CA GLY A 313 -3.84 -19.24 3.40
C GLY A 313 -3.54 -17.96 2.63
N GLY A 314 -4.54 -17.35 1.98
CA GLY A 314 -4.45 -16.05 1.34
C GLY A 314 -4.84 -14.90 2.29
N GLN A 315 -5.24 -13.78 1.70
CA GLN A 315 -5.76 -12.61 2.42
C GLN A 315 -7.00 -12.05 1.73
N THR A 316 -7.89 -11.45 2.50
CA THR A 316 -9.05 -10.70 1.99
C THR A 316 -9.20 -9.40 2.75
N VAL A 317 -9.91 -8.44 2.17
CA VAL A 317 -10.16 -7.14 2.80
C VAL A 317 -11.49 -7.15 3.52
N ALA A 318 -11.51 -6.71 4.77
CA ALA A 318 -12.71 -6.33 5.49
C ALA A 318 -12.86 -4.81 5.44
N PHE A 319 -14.08 -4.33 5.19
CA PHE A 319 -14.39 -2.91 5.03
C PHE A 319 -15.38 -2.43 6.10
N GLU A 320 -15.13 -1.25 6.64
CA GLU A 320 -16.15 -0.41 7.23
C GLU A 320 -16.44 0.73 6.25
N ILE A 321 -17.71 0.97 5.95
CA ILE A 321 -18.13 1.96 4.96
C ILE A 321 -19.13 2.91 5.64
N MET A 322 -18.75 4.18 5.74
CA MET A 322 -19.55 5.27 6.25
C MET A 322 -19.84 6.29 5.16
N ASP A 323 -21.09 6.45 4.76
CA ASP A 323 -21.54 7.59 3.95
C ASP A 323 -21.89 8.77 4.88
N SER A 324 -21.54 9.99 4.51
CA SER A 324 -21.78 11.18 5.30
C SER A 324 -23.24 11.66 5.20
N THR A 325 -24.13 10.91 5.84
CA THR A 325 -25.55 11.27 5.92
C THR A 325 -25.79 12.52 6.78
N PRO A 326 -26.96 13.19 6.68
CA PRO A 326 -27.29 14.32 7.54
C PRO A 326 -27.16 14.02 9.05
N ALA A 327 -27.51 12.78 9.47
CA ALA A 327 -27.37 12.32 10.85
C ALA A 327 -25.89 12.29 11.26
N ILE A 328 -25.03 11.66 10.46
CA ILE A 328 -23.57 11.59 10.71
C ILE A 328 -22.94 13.00 10.72
N ARG A 329 -23.30 13.88 9.78
CA ARG A 329 -22.85 15.27 9.78
C ARG A 329 -23.21 16.00 11.08
N THR A 330 -24.39 15.76 11.62
CA THR A 330 -24.82 16.33 12.91
C THR A 330 -23.98 15.78 14.06
N LEU A 331 -23.73 14.49 14.12
CA LEU A 331 -22.88 13.86 15.14
C LEU A 331 -21.45 14.42 15.14
N ILE A 332 -20.86 14.61 13.96
CA ILE A 332 -19.52 15.20 13.82
C ILE A 332 -19.52 16.63 14.34
N ARG A 333 -20.48 17.45 13.92
CA ARG A 333 -20.59 18.86 14.32
C ARG A 333 -20.77 19.02 15.82
N GLU A 334 -21.55 18.14 16.45
CA GLU A 334 -21.82 18.18 17.89
C GLU A 334 -20.74 17.46 18.74
N GLY A 335 -19.73 16.85 18.12
CA GLY A 335 -18.68 16.12 18.83
C GLY A 335 -19.16 14.79 19.43
N ARG A 336 -20.22 14.20 18.89
CA ARG A 336 -20.82 12.93 19.34
C ARG A 336 -20.35 11.76 18.50
N THR A 337 -19.06 11.69 18.21
CA THR A 337 -18.41 10.69 17.33
C THR A 337 -18.63 9.25 17.81
N HIS A 338 -18.75 9.03 19.12
CA HIS A 338 -19.07 7.72 19.72
C HIS A 338 -20.43 7.13 19.29
N GLN A 339 -21.32 7.93 18.67
CA GLN A 339 -22.62 7.46 18.14
C GLN A 339 -22.56 7.13 16.63
N ILE A 340 -21.43 7.34 15.99
CA ILE A 340 -21.26 7.11 14.54
C ILE A 340 -21.50 5.64 14.19
N ASP A 341 -20.97 4.70 14.96
CA ASP A 341 -21.12 3.27 14.68
C ASP A 341 -22.59 2.82 14.66
N ALA A 342 -23.41 3.32 15.58
CA ALA A 342 -24.84 3.07 15.58
C ALA A 342 -25.52 3.66 14.31
N SER A 343 -25.06 4.83 13.85
CA SER A 343 -25.56 5.45 12.63
C SER A 343 -25.12 4.69 11.36
N ILE A 344 -23.93 4.11 11.35
CA ILE A 344 -23.46 3.22 10.26
C ILE A 344 -24.35 1.98 10.20
N GLN A 345 -24.62 1.33 11.33
CA GLN A 345 -25.51 0.16 11.40
C GLN A 345 -26.93 0.48 10.90
N ALA A 346 -27.50 1.61 11.33
CA ALA A 346 -28.81 2.06 10.86
C ALA A 346 -28.83 2.36 9.34
N GLY A 347 -27.69 2.68 8.76
CA GLY A 347 -27.52 3.00 7.35
C GLY A 347 -27.24 1.79 6.44
N ALA A 348 -27.41 0.58 6.89
CA ALA A 348 -27.13 -0.63 6.10
C ALA A 348 -27.89 -0.65 4.75
N ALA A 349 -29.12 -0.15 4.70
CA ALA A 349 -29.91 -0.02 3.48
C ALA A 349 -29.27 0.94 2.43
N LEU A 350 -28.39 1.86 2.87
CA LEU A 350 -27.62 2.76 2.02
C LEU A 350 -26.25 2.18 1.62
N GLY A 351 -25.98 0.93 1.98
CA GLY A 351 -24.72 0.25 1.71
C GLY A 351 -23.61 0.56 2.75
N MET A 352 -23.95 1.18 3.88
CA MET A 352 -23.04 1.34 4.99
C MET A 352 -22.86 0.00 5.74
N CYS A 353 -21.69 -0.26 6.27
CA CYS A 353 -21.43 -1.42 7.12
C CYS A 353 -20.34 -1.11 8.14
N THR A 354 -20.43 -1.67 9.34
CA THR A 354 -19.35 -1.61 10.33
C THR A 354 -18.27 -2.64 10.00
N MET A 355 -17.07 -2.45 10.54
CA MET A 355 -15.98 -3.43 10.42
C MET A 355 -16.42 -4.80 10.94
N ASP A 356 -17.13 -4.82 12.07
CA ASP A 356 -17.62 -6.06 12.69
C ASP A 356 -18.69 -6.78 11.84
N ASP A 357 -19.55 -6.03 11.11
CA ASP A 357 -20.51 -6.62 10.16
C ASP A 357 -19.77 -7.28 8.98
N SER A 358 -18.78 -6.60 8.44
CA SER A 358 -17.96 -7.11 7.34
C SER A 358 -17.21 -8.39 7.74
N LEU A 359 -16.55 -8.39 8.90
CA LEU A 359 -15.85 -9.56 9.42
C LEU A 359 -16.82 -10.73 9.70
N ALA A 360 -17.98 -10.46 10.30
CA ALA A 360 -19.00 -11.48 10.53
C ALA A 360 -19.55 -12.06 9.21
N ALA A 361 -19.72 -11.24 8.18
CA ALA A 361 -20.13 -11.70 6.87
C ALA A 361 -19.07 -12.60 6.21
N LEU A 362 -17.79 -12.23 6.26
CA LEU A 362 -16.67 -13.05 5.77
C LEU A 362 -16.59 -14.39 6.53
N CYS A 363 -16.81 -14.39 7.84
CA CYS A 363 -16.81 -15.61 8.64
C CYS A 363 -17.99 -16.53 8.28
N ARG A 364 -19.21 -16.00 8.14
CA ARG A 364 -20.38 -16.78 7.69
C ARG A 364 -20.22 -17.36 6.29
N ALA A 365 -19.51 -16.65 5.41
CA ALA A 365 -19.15 -17.13 4.08
C ALA A 365 -18.01 -18.16 4.07
N GLY A 366 -17.47 -18.53 5.24
CA GLY A 366 -16.35 -19.47 5.36
C GLY A 366 -15.01 -18.94 4.83
N ARG A 367 -14.94 -17.63 4.51
CA ARG A 367 -13.72 -17.00 3.97
C ARG A 367 -12.65 -16.81 5.04
N ILE A 368 -13.05 -16.53 6.27
CA ILE A 368 -12.16 -16.39 7.44
C ILE A 368 -12.66 -17.26 8.59
N THR A 369 -11.76 -17.58 9.53
CA THR A 369 -12.12 -18.35 10.72
C THR A 369 -12.80 -17.46 11.78
N LYS A 370 -13.50 -18.08 12.74
CA LYS A 370 -14.02 -17.38 13.91
C LYS A 370 -12.93 -16.66 14.70
N GLU A 371 -11.77 -17.31 14.86
CA GLU A 371 -10.62 -16.76 15.54
C GLU A 371 -10.12 -15.49 14.84
N THR A 372 -10.01 -15.52 13.51
CA THR A 372 -9.68 -14.34 12.72
C THR A 372 -10.68 -13.22 12.95
N ALA A 373 -12.00 -13.50 12.90
CA ALA A 373 -13.02 -12.48 13.11
C ALA A 373 -12.94 -11.86 14.51
N LEU A 374 -12.70 -12.65 15.56
CA LEU A 374 -12.52 -12.17 16.93
C LEU A 374 -11.23 -11.38 17.14
N THR A 375 -10.15 -11.73 16.43
CA THR A 375 -8.86 -11.04 16.52
C THR A 375 -8.89 -9.64 15.88
N TYR A 376 -9.64 -9.49 14.79
CA TYR A 376 -9.65 -8.27 13.99
C TYR A 376 -10.88 -7.37 14.24
N CYS A 377 -11.85 -7.79 15.07
CA CYS A 377 -13.03 -6.98 15.38
C CYS A 377 -12.71 -5.75 16.24
N LEU A 378 -13.54 -4.73 16.11
CA LEU A 378 -13.46 -3.52 16.93
C LEU A 378 -14.19 -3.68 18.27
N HIS A 379 -15.29 -4.44 18.31
CA HIS A 379 -16.13 -4.64 19.48
C HIS A 379 -16.32 -6.14 19.76
N LEU A 380 -15.50 -6.67 20.66
CA LEU A 380 -15.43 -8.11 20.93
C LEU A 380 -16.78 -8.72 21.35
N GLU A 381 -17.50 -8.09 22.29
CA GLU A 381 -18.81 -8.58 22.76
C GLU A 381 -19.86 -8.59 21.64
N THR A 382 -19.83 -7.58 20.78
CA THR A 382 -20.72 -7.49 19.62
C THR A 382 -20.38 -8.58 18.61
N MET A 383 -19.10 -8.82 18.33
CA MET A 383 -18.65 -9.87 17.45
C MET A 383 -19.03 -11.26 17.97
N GLN A 384 -18.84 -11.54 19.26
CA GLN A 384 -19.26 -12.81 19.88
C GLN A 384 -20.75 -13.08 19.68
N ARG A 385 -21.61 -12.07 19.89
CA ARG A 385 -23.06 -12.17 19.64
C ARG A 385 -23.37 -12.42 18.16
N LYS A 386 -22.67 -11.73 17.22
CA LYS A 386 -22.86 -11.90 15.77
C LYS A 386 -22.43 -13.28 15.26
N LEU A 387 -21.46 -13.91 15.93
CA LEU A 387 -20.96 -15.24 15.64
C LEU A 387 -21.61 -16.36 16.44
N ALA A 388 -22.51 -16.04 17.40
CA ALA A 388 -23.30 -17.02 18.10
C ALA A 388 -24.23 -17.75 17.09
N GLY A 389 -23.97 -19.05 16.85
CA GLY A 389 -24.70 -19.85 15.85
C GLY A 389 -23.99 -20.03 14.50
N VAL A 390 -22.82 -19.46 14.29
CA VAL A 390 -21.95 -19.82 13.17
C VAL A 390 -21.17 -21.08 13.59
N MET A 391 -21.47 -22.23 12.98
CA MET A 391 -20.72 -23.48 13.20
C MET A 391 -19.42 -23.52 12.39
#